data_7a6d0b43fa3f710586d5a33931eb17fb
#
_entry.id   7a6d0b43fa3f710586d5a33931eb17fb
#
_cell.length_a   1.000
_cell.length_b   1.000
_cell.length_c   1.000
_cell.angle_alpha   90.00
_cell.angle_beta   90.00
_cell.angle_gamma   90.00
#
_symmetry.space_group_name_H-M   'P 1'
#
loop_
_entity.id
_entity.type
_entity.pdbx_description
1 polymer ?
#
loop_
_entity_poly.entity_id
_entity_poly.type
_entity_poly.pdbx_seq_one_letter_code
_entity_poly.pdbx_strand_id
1 'polypeptide(L)'
;NNLPITLDEIASVCSLNRNELSKLHRLIKRKLKLKINISSSITFLPKFTKKLALPKNVEIEAKEIIRFVEDSEYRQGISPIALLGASIYLACKRTNVRRSQLEIAKTLGTSEVTLRNRAKEIKLLIKSE
;
A
#
# COMPACT_ATOMS: atom_id res chain seq x y z
N ASN A 1 -3.49 -8.09 10.84
CA ASN A 1 -2.56 -9.01 11.43
C ASN A 1 -1.52 -9.49 10.45
N ASN A 2 -0.32 -9.17 10.74
CA ASN A 2 0.78 -9.65 9.95
C ASN A 2 1.12 -11.06 10.40
N LEU A 3 1.04 -11.97 9.46
CA LEU A 3 1.50 -13.32 9.69
C LEU A 3 2.96 -13.38 9.24
N PRO A 4 3.91 -13.36 10.17
CA PRO A 4 5.31 -13.43 9.80
C PRO A 4 5.70 -14.86 9.47
N ILE A 5 5.00 -15.43 8.49
CA ILE A 5 5.27 -16.79 8.05
C ILE A 5 6.25 -16.72 6.88
N THR A 6 7.41 -17.31 7.06
CA THR A 6 8.41 -17.42 5.99
C THR A 6 8.24 -18.75 5.28
N LEU A 7 8.84 -18.85 4.09
CA LEU A 7 8.87 -20.08 3.33
C LEU A 7 9.50 -21.22 4.13
N ASP A 8 10.55 -20.91 4.88
CA ASP A 8 11.27 -21.93 5.67
C ASP A 8 10.40 -22.46 6.80
N GLU A 9 9.61 -21.60 7.44
CA GLU A 9 8.68 -22.02 8.49
C GLU A 9 7.60 -22.95 7.93
N ILE A 10 7.05 -22.61 6.77
CA ILE A 10 6.06 -23.45 6.11
C ILE A 10 6.70 -24.79 5.71
N ALA A 11 7.92 -24.76 5.20
CA ALA A 11 8.63 -25.98 4.81
C ALA A 11 8.85 -26.92 5.98
N SER A 12 9.23 -26.38 7.14
CA SER A 12 9.50 -27.19 8.32
C SER A 12 8.23 -27.85 8.86
N VAL A 13 7.07 -27.22 8.69
CA VAL A 13 5.80 -27.75 9.16
C VAL A 13 5.19 -28.73 8.17
N CYS A 14 5.31 -28.49 6.86
CA CYS A 14 4.60 -29.23 5.82
C CYS A 14 5.46 -30.28 5.11
N SER A 15 6.76 -30.31 5.34
CA SER A 15 7.69 -31.26 4.70
C SER A 15 7.60 -31.26 3.17
N LEU A 16 7.29 -30.12 2.58
CA LEU A 16 7.18 -29.98 1.13
C LEU A 16 8.55 -29.71 0.52
N ASN A 17 8.74 -30.16 -0.73
CA ASN A 17 9.95 -29.81 -1.45
C ASN A 17 9.89 -28.32 -1.83
N ARG A 18 11.06 -27.79 -2.24
CA ARG A 18 11.20 -26.35 -2.45
C ARG A 18 10.32 -25.83 -3.59
N ASN A 19 10.13 -26.62 -4.64
CA ASN A 19 9.30 -26.22 -5.78
C ASN A 19 7.82 -26.16 -5.43
N GLU A 20 7.34 -27.17 -4.71
CA GLU A 20 5.96 -27.22 -4.24
C GLU A 20 5.69 -26.09 -3.25
N LEU A 21 6.67 -25.83 -2.39
CA LEU A 21 6.56 -24.75 -1.42
C LEU A 21 6.49 -23.38 -2.09
N SER A 22 7.28 -23.17 -3.15
CA SER A 22 7.25 -21.92 -3.90
C SER A 22 5.91 -21.69 -4.57
N LYS A 23 5.32 -22.74 -5.14
CA LYS A 23 3.99 -22.67 -5.75
C LYS A 23 2.92 -22.35 -4.72
N LEU A 24 2.97 -23.01 -3.59
CA LEU A 24 2.02 -22.78 -2.48
C LEU A 24 2.16 -21.36 -1.94
N HIS A 25 3.39 -20.91 -1.77
CA HIS A 25 3.67 -19.55 -1.29
C HIS A 25 3.09 -18.49 -2.24
N ARG A 26 3.26 -18.67 -3.54
CA ARG A 26 2.68 -17.76 -4.53
C ARG A 26 1.16 -17.72 -4.46
N LEU A 27 0.55 -18.89 -4.32
CA LEU A 27 -0.91 -19.01 -4.23
C LEU A 27 -1.45 -18.34 -2.98
N ILE A 28 -0.83 -18.61 -1.83
CA ILE A 28 -1.21 -18.00 -0.55
C ILE A 28 -1.03 -16.49 -0.63
N LYS A 29 0.10 -16.03 -1.14
CA LYS A 29 0.39 -14.61 -1.27
C LYS A 29 -0.65 -13.91 -2.14
N ARG A 30 -1.06 -14.53 -3.24
CA ARG A 30 -2.08 -13.99 -4.13
C ARG A 30 -3.43 -13.86 -3.44
N LYS A 31 -3.86 -14.92 -2.74
CA LYS A 31 -5.15 -14.92 -2.03
C LYS A 31 -5.17 -13.96 -0.86
N LEU A 32 -4.09 -13.91 -0.10
CA LEU A 32 -3.97 -12.97 1.02
C LEU A 32 -3.93 -11.52 0.53
N LYS A 33 -3.27 -11.28 -0.60
CA LYS A 33 -3.22 -9.94 -1.20
C LYS A 33 -4.62 -9.44 -1.57
N LEU A 34 -5.48 -10.32 -2.07
CA LEU A 34 -6.85 -9.96 -2.41
C LEU A 34 -7.70 -9.61 -1.19
N LYS A 35 -7.41 -10.24 -0.04
CA LYS A 35 -8.16 -9.98 1.19
C LYS A 35 -7.56 -8.87 2.04
N ILE A 36 -6.23 -8.76 2.07
CA ILE A 36 -5.51 -7.89 3.01
C ILE A 36 -5.24 -6.52 2.40
N ASN A 37 -5.18 -6.39 1.07
CA ASN A 37 -4.89 -5.11 0.41
C ASN A 37 -5.84 -4.00 0.84
N ILE A 38 -7.12 -4.32 0.97
CA ILE A 38 -8.15 -3.33 1.31
C ILE A 38 -7.98 -2.85 2.74
N SER A 39 -7.70 -3.76 3.67
CA SER A 39 -7.60 -3.42 5.08
C SER A 39 -6.22 -2.94 5.49
N SER A 40 -5.15 -3.39 4.82
CA SER A 40 -3.80 -3.06 5.27
C SER A 40 -3.41 -1.62 5.00
N SER A 41 -3.76 -1.06 3.84
CA SER A 41 -3.44 0.34 3.54
C SER A 41 -4.12 1.28 4.52
N ILE A 42 -5.41 1.06 4.79
CA ILE A 42 -6.16 1.89 5.75
C ILE A 42 -5.63 1.67 7.17
N THR A 43 -5.32 0.43 7.52
CA THR A 43 -4.82 0.09 8.86
C THR A 43 -3.48 0.76 9.16
N PHE A 44 -2.58 0.82 8.18
CA PHE A 44 -1.27 1.42 8.37
C PHE A 44 -1.26 2.94 8.18
N LEU A 45 -2.32 3.51 7.65
CA LEU A 45 -2.38 4.94 7.38
C LEU A 45 -2.11 5.80 8.63
N PRO A 46 -2.75 5.55 9.79
CA PRO A 46 -2.47 6.36 10.99
C PRO A 46 -1.02 6.29 11.43
N LYS A 47 -0.39 5.13 11.28
CA LYS A 47 1.01 4.94 11.65
C LYS A 47 1.94 5.87 10.85
N PHE A 48 1.72 5.96 9.54
CA PHE A 48 2.59 6.76 8.67
C PHE A 48 2.25 8.24 8.71
N THR A 49 0.98 8.61 8.87
CA THR A 49 0.62 10.01 9.06
C THR A 49 1.22 10.55 10.35
N LYS A 50 1.30 9.72 11.39
CA LYS A 50 1.94 10.08 12.63
C LYS A 50 3.45 10.25 12.46
N LYS A 51 4.10 9.34 11.75
CA LYS A 51 5.55 9.43 11.48
C LYS A 51 5.91 10.68 10.69
N LEU A 52 5.03 11.08 9.79
CA LEU A 52 5.23 12.27 8.96
C LEU A 52 4.71 13.54 9.63
N ALA A 53 4.19 13.42 10.85
CA ALA A 53 3.60 14.54 11.61
C ALA A 53 2.54 15.28 10.80
N LEU A 54 1.65 14.53 10.15
CA LEU A 54 0.60 15.09 9.30
C LEU A 54 -0.66 15.37 10.12
N PRO A 55 -1.39 16.44 9.81
CA PRO A 55 -2.64 16.74 10.50
C PRO A 55 -3.75 15.75 10.12
N LYS A 56 -4.81 15.73 10.91
CA LYS A 56 -5.91 14.79 10.75
C LYS A 56 -6.64 14.94 9.42
N ASN A 57 -6.72 16.15 8.88
CA ASN A 57 -7.38 16.38 7.60
C ASN A 57 -6.65 15.67 6.45
N VAL A 58 -5.33 15.54 6.52
CA VAL A 58 -4.57 14.78 5.54
C VAL A 58 -4.91 13.31 5.64
N GLU A 59 -5.00 12.77 6.85
CA GLU A 59 -5.35 11.37 7.07
C GLU A 59 -6.74 11.06 6.50
N ILE A 60 -7.71 11.92 6.74
CA ILE A 60 -9.07 11.74 6.23
C ILE A 60 -9.08 11.75 4.71
N GLU A 61 -8.38 12.70 4.11
CA GLU A 61 -8.29 12.82 2.65
C GLU A 61 -7.61 11.61 2.03
N ALA A 62 -6.51 11.15 2.63
CA ALA A 62 -5.81 9.98 2.16
C ALA A 62 -6.69 8.73 2.25
N LYS A 63 -7.48 8.61 3.30
CA LYS A 63 -8.39 7.49 3.48
C LYS A 63 -9.46 7.46 2.37
N GLU A 64 -9.97 8.61 1.99
CA GLU A 64 -10.93 8.70 0.89
C GLU A 64 -10.30 8.28 -0.44
N ILE A 65 -9.07 8.72 -0.69
CA ILE A 65 -8.35 8.33 -1.90
C ILE A 65 -8.12 6.83 -1.94
N ILE A 66 -7.71 6.24 -0.83
CA ILE A 66 -7.49 4.78 -0.73
C ILE A 66 -8.78 4.04 -1.04
N ARG A 67 -9.88 4.44 -0.43
CA ARG A 67 -11.18 3.80 -0.68
C ARG A 67 -11.60 3.90 -2.14
N PHE A 68 -11.39 5.06 -2.74
CA PHE A 68 -11.69 5.24 -4.15
C PHE A 68 -10.92 4.26 -5.04
N VAL A 69 -9.62 4.11 -4.79
CA VAL A 69 -8.77 3.20 -5.56
C VAL A 69 -9.17 1.74 -5.31
N GLU A 70 -9.49 1.38 -4.07
CA GLU A 70 -9.89 0.03 -3.73
C GLU A 70 -11.19 -0.40 -4.43
N ASP A 71 -12.08 0.54 -4.67
CA ASP A 71 -13.32 0.26 -5.39
C ASP A 71 -13.14 0.24 -6.91
N SER A 72 -11.94 0.56 -7.40
CA SER A 72 -11.63 0.57 -8.83
C SER A 72 -10.87 -0.68 -9.24
N GLU A 73 -10.83 -0.93 -10.54
CA GLU A 73 -10.05 -2.05 -11.09
C GLU A 73 -8.56 -1.86 -10.95
N TYR A 74 -8.13 -0.63 -10.79
CA TYR A 74 -6.71 -0.27 -10.66
C TYR A 74 -6.03 -0.94 -9.47
N ARG A 75 -6.77 -1.24 -8.41
CA ARG A 75 -6.24 -1.82 -7.17
C ARG A 75 -5.45 -3.12 -7.40
N GLN A 76 -5.78 -3.87 -8.45
CA GLN A 76 -5.18 -5.18 -8.70
C GLN A 76 -3.70 -5.12 -9.03
N GLY A 77 -3.23 -4.00 -9.55
CA GLY A 77 -1.84 -3.86 -9.95
C GLY A 77 -0.97 -3.06 -9.00
N ILE A 78 -1.51 -2.59 -7.89
CA ILE A 78 -0.78 -1.70 -6.99
C ILE A 78 -0.48 -2.36 -5.65
N SER A 79 0.76 -2.19 -5.15
CA SER A 79 1.11 -2.70 -3.83
C SER A 79 0.51 -1.82 -2.73
N PRO A 80 0.22 -2.38 -1.54
CA PRO A 80 -0.33 -1.60 -0.43
C PRO A 80 0.53 -0.40 -0.02
N ILE A 81 1.84 -0.57 -0.01
CA ILE A 81 2.77 0.51 0.35
C ILE A 81 2.76 1.61 -0.71
N ALA A 82 2.73 1.24 -1.99
CA ALA A 82 2.68 2.22 -3.07
C ALA A 82 1.35 2.99 -3.06
N LEU A 83 0.25 2.29 -2.81
CA LEU A 83 -1.06 2.93 -2.69
C LEU A 83 -1.09 3.90 -1.51
N LEU A 84 -0.57 3.46 -0.36
CA LEU A 84 -0.51 4.28 0.83
C LEU A 84 0.32 5.55 0.59
N GLY A 85 1.50 5.40 0.03
CA GLY A 85 2.39 6.53 -0.24
C GLY A 85 1.80 7.53 -1.23
N ALA A 86 1.25 7.02 -2.33
CA ALA A 86 0.64 7.89 -3.33
C ALA A 86 -0.59 8.62 -2.78
N SER A 87 -1.39 7.94 -1.98
CA SER A 87 -2.57 8.54 -1.36
C SER A 87 -2.19 9.64 -0.38
N ILE A 88 -1.17 9.41 0.45
CA ILE A 88 -0.66 10.42 1.38
C ILE A 88 -0.14 11.63 0.62
N TYR A 89 0.63 11.41 -0.43
CA TYR A 89 1.18 12.50 -1.24
C TYR A 89 0.08 13.35 -1.87
N LEU A 90 -0.92 12.72 -2.48
CA LEU A 90 -2.04 13.43 -3.08
C LEU A 90 -2.88 14.16 -2.03
N ALA A 91 -3.08 13.53 -0.87
CA ALA A 91 -3.80 14.16 0.22
C ALA A 91 -3.07 15.40 0.74
N CYS A 92 -1.75 15.34 0.84
CA CYS A 92 -0.94 16.50 1.21
C CYS A 92 -1.13 17.64 0.21
N LYS A 93 -1.14 17.33 -1.07
CA LYS A 93 -1.36 18.35 -2.09
C LYS A 93 -2.75 18.96 -2.02
N ARG A 94 -3.76 18.15 -1.79
CA ARG A 94 -5.13 18.63 -1.70
C ARG A 94 -5.39 19.53 -0.49
N THR A 95 -4.69 19.26 0.60
CA THR A 95 -4.85 20.00 1.84
C THR A 95 -3.80 21.09 2.03
N ASN A 96 -2.95 21.34 1.03
CA ASN A 96 -1.87 22.32 1.08
C ASN A 96 -0.86 22.09 2.19
N VAL A 97 -0.66 20.83 2.58
CA VAL A 97 0.38 20.44 3.52
C VAL A 97 1.62 20.06 2.73
N ARG A 98 2.74 20.69 3.04
CA ARG A 98 3.99 20.44 2.30
C ARG A 98 4.75 19.25 2.83
N ARG A 99 4.90 18.23 2.00
CA ARG A 99 5.78 17.09 2.23
C ARG A 99 6.36 16.67 0.89
N SER A 100 7.66 16.46 0.83
CA SER A 100 8.30 16.07 -0.42
C SER A 100 8.04 14.60 -0.74
N GLN A 101 8.12 14.27 -2.03
CA GLN A 101 8.03 12.88 -2.47
C GLN A 101 9.11 12.02 -1.82
N LEU A 102 10.32 12.58 -1.68
CA LEU A 102 11.43 11.88 -1.08
C LEU A 102 11.17 11.55 0.39
N GLU A 103 10.65 12.50 1.15
CA GLU A 103 10.34 12.33 2.56
C GLU A 103 9.30 11.25 2.78
N ILE A 104 8.22 11.27 2.00
CA ILE A 104 7.17 10.27 2.07
C ILE A 104 7.70 8.90 1.66
N ALA A 105 8.44 8.84 0.56
CA ALA A 105 9.00 7.59 0.06
C ALA A 105 9.95 6.95 1.06
N LYS A 106 10.81 7.73 1.68
CA LYS A 106 11.74 7.23 2.70
C LYS A 106 11.00 6.68 3.92
N THR A 107 10.00 7.39 4.37
CA THR A 107 9.22 6.96 5.54
C THR A 107 8.51 5.63 5.30
N LEU A 108 8.03 5.42 4.09
CA LEU A 108 7.30 4.20 3.73
C LEU A 108 8.19 3.08 3.21
N GLY A 109 9.45 3.36 2.94
CA GLY A 109 10.37 2.35 2.41
C GLY A 109 10.14 2.04 0.93
N THR A 110 9.66 3.00 0.17
CA THR A 110 9.48 2.85 -1.27
C THR A 110 10.36 3.85 -2.01
N SER A 111 10.45 3.72 -3.33
CA SER A 111 11.23 4.66 -4.13
C SER A 111 10.41 5.91 -4.49
N GLU A 112 11.10 7.01 -4.66
CA GLU A 112 10.47 8.27 -5.07
C GLU A 112 9.80 8.14 -6.45
N VAL A 113 10.43 7.38 -7.35
CA VAL A 113 9.91 7.14 -8.70
C VAL A 113 8.60 6.37 -8.64
N THR A 114 8.55 5.31 -7.83
CA THR A 114 7.33 4.51 -7.64
C THR A 114 6.21 5.39 -7.08
N LEU A 115 6.51 6.19 -6.06
CA LEU A 115 5.54 7.08 -5.45
C LEU A 115 4.97 8.05 -6.48
N ARG A 116 5.84 8.69 -7.26
CA ARG A 116 5.44 9.67 -8.28
C ARG A 116 4.56 9.04 -9.35
N ASN A 117 4.96 7.89 -9.85
CA ASN A 117 4.22 7.21 -10.91
C ASN A 117 2.84 6.78 -10.44
N ARG A 118 2.75 6.20 -9.24
CA ARG A 118 1.47 5.78 -8.69
C ARG A 118 0.57 6.98 -8.40
N ALA A 119 1.12 8.06 -7.89
CA ALA A 119 0.36 9.28 -7.64
C ALA A 119 -0.23 9.85 -8.94
N LYS A 120 0.54 9.85 -10.03
CA LYS A 120 0.04 10.30 -11.32
C LYS A 120 -1.11 9.42 -11.83
N GLU A 121 -0.96 8.11 -11.72
CA GLU A 121 -1.99 7.17 -12.16
C GLU A 121 -3.28 7.33 -11.37
N ILE A 122 -3.16 7.48 -10.06
CA ILE A 122 -4.33 7.66 -9.18
C ILE A 122 -5.01 9.01 -9.48
N LYS A 123 -4.22 10.04 -9.71
CA LYS A 123 -4.76 11.35 -10.05
C LYS A 123 -5.56 11.32 -11.34
N LEU A 124 -5.06 10.61 -12.35
CA LEU A 124 -5.78 10.43 -13.61
C LEU A 124 -7.07 9.62 -13.41
N LEU A 125 -7.01 8.60 -12.58
CA LEU A 125 -8.18 7.78 -12.26
C LEU A 125 -9.27 8.62 -11.61
N ILE A 126 -8.91 9.47 -10.67
CA ILE A 126 -9.86 10.36 -9.99
C ILE A 126 -10.48 11.36 -10.99
N LYS A 127 -9.68 11.90 -11.89
CA LYS A 127 -10.16 12.86 -12.87
C LYS A 127 -11.09 12.27 -13.93
N SER A 128 -10.99 10.96 -14.18
CA SER A 128 -11.84 10.31 -15.18
C SER A 128 -13.24 10.02 -14.67
N GLU A 129 -13.50 10.24 -13.39
CA GLU A 129 -14.82 10.07 -12.78
C GLU A 129 -15.67 11.38 -12.87
#